data_7a45c4e00bcd5c69d3655684fc066f32
#
_entry.id   7a45c4e00bcd5c69d3655684fc066f32
#
_cell.length_a   1.000
_cell.length_b   1.000
_cell.length_c   1.000
_cell.angle_alpha   90.00
_cell.angle_beta   90.00
_cell.angle_gamma   90.00
#
_symmetry.space_group_name_H-M   'P 1'
#
loop_
_entity.id
_entity.type
_entity.pdbx_description
1 polymer ?
#
loop_
_entity_poly.entity_id
_entity_poly.type
_entity_poly.pdbx_seq_one_letter_code
_entity_poly.pdbx_strand_id
1 'polypeptide(L)'
;MNRMFRVEDFAGILDPRLIPGSEDADFLWDWLSKTLYDHCDVEGIFYLAYPVGESGGKPEVLIERAIWRTSYPEDYLNAMPGNPLTNDYSANHVLETGEVSRWHDPESLPKMTKGERARIELDEKYNMSIGACFPIFTSSRRICGGFGLRSKSQDALTFDRVIQQHHAEIGRLLSTFDEKFRGPYARTQFKLAPQEARVLAYLAGGMAVQRLAHEMGLSPKTVEAYMSSARKKTSSSTSAEAVAKAIFFNLV
;
A
#
# COMPACT_ATOMS: atom_id res chain seq x y z
N MET A 1 6.62 4.75 -35.20
CA MET A 1 7.79 3.84 -35.26
C MET A 1 8.01 3.28 -33.85
N ASN A 2 7.37 2.14 -33.57
CA ASN A 2 7.40 1.48 -32.25
C ASN A 2 8.84 1.03 -31.95
N ARG A 3 9.50 1.66 -30.98
CA ARG A 3 10.69 1.08 -30.37
C ARG A 3 10.23 -0.14 -29.55
N MET A 4 10.40 -1.29 -30.11
CA MET A 4 10.29 -2.57 -29.42
C MET A 4 11.42 -2.60 -28.39
N PHE A 5 11.10 -2.37 -27.10
CA PHE A 5 12.07 -2.47 -26.02
C PHE A 5 12.62 -3.91 -25.97
N ARG A 6 13.94 -4.07 -25.91
CA ARG A 6 14.55 -5.39 -25.75
C ARG A 6 14.39 -5.83 -24.30
N VAL A 7 14.16 -7.13 -24.08
CA VAL A 7 13.99 -7.73 -22.75
C VAL A 7 15.14 -7.40 -21.77
N GLU A 8 16.35 -7.18 -22.31
CA GLU A 8 17.56 -6.81 -21.54
C GLU A 8 17.48 -5.39 -20.95
N ASP A 9 16.66 -4.48 -21.50
CA ASP A 9 16.53 -3.11 -21.03
C ASP A 9 15.64 -2.99 -19.78
N PHE A 10 14.67 -3.89 -19.59
CA PHE A 10 13.72 -3.83 -18.47
C PHE A 10 14.37 -4.09 -17.11
N ALA A 11 15.28 -5.05 -17.00
CA ALA A 11 15.98 -5.35 -15.74
C ALA A 11 16.80 -4.16 -15.23
N GLY A 12 17.31 -3.33 -16.14
CA GLY A 12 18.00 -2.09 -15.79
C GLY A 12 17.06 -0.96 -15.38
N ILE A 13 15.89 -0.85 -16.02
CA ILE A 13 14.92 0.24 -15.81
C ILE A 13 14.11 0.04 -14.51
N LEU A 14 13.73 -1.21 -14.22
CA LEU A 14 12.99 -1.58 -13.01
C LEU A 14 13.92 -1.95 -11.84
N ASP A 15 15.19 -1.55 -11.89
CA ASP A 15 16.15 -1.80 -10.81
C ASP A 15 15.73 -1.00 -9.56
N PRO A 16 15.46 -1.68 -8.43
CA PRO A 16 15.10 -1.00 -7.19
C PRO A 16 16.13 -0.01 -6.67
N ARG A 17 17.39 -0.13 -7.10
CA ARG A 17 18.47 0.83 -6.75
C ARG A 17 18.25 2.22 -7.35
N LEU A 18 17.43 2.33 -8.39
CA LEU A 18 17.07 3.60 -9.03
C LEU A 18 16.00 4.38 -8.25
N ILE A 19 15.30 3.75 -7.29
CA ILE A 19 14.35 4.46 -6.43
C ILE A 19 15.08 5.56 -5.67
N PRO A 20 14.67 6.84 -5.82
CA PRO A 20 15.33 7.94 -5.15
C PRO A 20 15.36 7.79 -3.63
N GLY A 21 16.46 8.25 -3.00
CA GLY A 21 16.46 8.49 -1.56
C GLY A 21 15.78 9.82 -1.28
N SER A 22 14.55 9.80 -0.75
CA SER A 22 13.80 11.02 -0.43
C SER A 22 12.89 10.79 0.76
N GLU A 23 12.69 11.84 1.56
CA GLU A 23 11.66 11.93 2.60
C GLU A 23 10.37 12.57 2.08
N ASP A 24 10.35 13.02 0.83
CA ASP A 24 9.18 13.58 0.16
C ASP A 24 8.36 12.46 -0.49
N ALA A 25 7.20 12.17 0.12
CA ALA A 25 6.31 11.12 -0.34
C ALA A 25 5.68 11.44 -1.72
N ASP A 26 5.42 12.71 -2.03
CA ASP A 26 4.85 13.09 -3.32
C ASP A 26 5.87 12.91 -4.43
N PHE A 27 7.10 13.30 -4.21
CA PHE A 27 8.20 13.07 -5.15
C PHE A 27 8.42 11.57 -5.43
N LEU A 28 8.41 10.72 -4.38
CA LEU A 28 8.55 9.27 -4.54
C LEU A 28 7.37 8.67 -5.34
N TRP A 29 6.16 9.13 -5.05
CA TRP A 29 4.96 8.67 -5.75
C TRP A 29 4.97 9.03 -7.23
N ASP A 30 5.34 10.27 -7.56
CA ASP A 30 5.45 10.74 -8.93
C ASP A 30 6.53 9.98 -9.70
N TRP A 31 7.66 9.68 -9.04
CA TRP A 31 8.73 8.85 -9.61
C TRP A 31 8.22 7.45 -9.97
N LEU A 32 7.50 6.77 -9.04
CA LEU A 32 6.94 5.44 -9.30
C LEU A 32 5.91 5.50 -10.44
N SER A 33 4.98 6.46 -10.36
CA SER A 33 3.92 6.63 -11.35
C SER A 33 4.50 6.82 -12.75
N LYS A 34 5.51 7.68 -12.88
CA LYS A 34 6.19 7.90 -14.14
C LYS A 34 6.93 6.66 -14.64
N THR A 35 7.64 5.96 -13.76
CA THR A 35 8.38 4.75 -14.13
C THR A 35 7.43 3.66 -14.67
N LEU A 36 6.33 3.41 -13.98
CA LEU A 36 5.34 2.41 -14.40
C LEU A 36 4.59 2.83 -15.66
N TYR A 37 4.28 4.13 -15.81
CA TYR A 37 3.63 4.67 -17.00
C TYR A 37 4.50 4.54 -18.26
N ASP A 38 5.79 4.87 -18.14
CA ASP A 38 6.71 4.87 -19.27
C ASP A 38 7.11 3.45 -19.72
N HIS A 39 7.11 2.49 -18.80
CA HIS A 39 7.73 1.18 -19.03
C HIS A 39 6.81 -0.03 -18.85
N CYS A 40 5.73 0.07 -18.06
CA CYS A 40 4.93 -1.10 -17.68
C CYS A 40 3.48 -1.08 -18.15
N ASP A 41 3.09 -0.18 -19.06
CA ASP A 41 1.70 0.00 -19.49
C ASP A 41 0.74 0.31 -18.32
N VAL A 42 1.20 1.05 -17.31
CA VAL A 42 0.41 1.40 -16.11
C VAL A 42 0.16 2.90 -16.08
N GLU A 43 -1.10 3.33 -15.88
CA GLU A 43 -1.45 4.75 -15.68
C GLU A 43 -2.15 5.02 -14.35
N GLY A 44 -2.61 3.99 -13.66
CA GLY A 44 -3.27 4.12 -12.36
C GLY A 44 -2.66 3.19 -11.33
N ILE A 45 -2.42 3.71 -10.14
CA ILE A 45 -1.86 2.96 -9.02
C ILE A 45 -2.78 3.10 -7.81
N PHE A 46 -3.07 1.99 -7.15
CA PHE A 46 -3.60 1.93 -5.80
C PHE A 46 -2.55 1.30 -4.89
N TYR A 47 -2.20 1.96 -3.82
CA TYR A 47 -1.27 1.46 -2.81
C TYR A 47 -1.99 1.34 -1.48
N LEU A 48 -1.73 0.25 -0.78
CA LEU A 48 -2.23 -0.02 0.56
C LEU A 48 -1.14 -0.68 1.41
N ALA A 49 -0.98 -0.23 2.65
CA ALA A 49 -0.18 -0.93 3.66
C ALA A 49 -0.88 -0.91 5.01
N TYR A 50 -0.89 -2.06 5.71
CA TYR A 50 -1.55 -2.22 7.01
C TYR A 50 -0.73 -3.09 7.96
N PRO A 51 -0.76 -2.81 9.28
CA PRO A 51 -0.10 -3.65 10.28
C PRO A 51 -0.73 -5.05 10.32
N VAL A 52 0.12 -6.07 10.23
CA VAL A 52 -0.33 -7.47 10.22
C VAL A 52 -0.79 -7.88 11.62
N GLY A 53 -2.08 -8.23 11.75
CA GLY A 53 -2.66 -8.83 12.95
C GLY A 53 -2.89 -10.34 12.81
N GLU A 54 -3.44 -10.99 13.81
CA GLU A 54 -3.77 -12.44 13.78
C GLU A 54 -5.00 -12.77 12.92
N SER A 55 -5.87 -11.81 12.65
CA SER A 55 -7.08 -12.04 11.86
C SER A 55 -6.83 -11.82 10.38
N GLY A 56 -7.03 -12.85 9.58
CA GLY A 56 -7.33 -12.73 8.17
C GLY A 56 -8.63 -11.91 8.02
N GLY A 57 -8.50 -10.59 8.03
CA GLY A 57 -9.64 -9.69 7.85
C GLY A 57 -10.02 -9.63 6.39
N LYS A 58 -11.29 -9.35 6.14
CA LYS A 58 -11.75 -9.00 4.80
C LYS A 58 -11.07 -7.70 4.35
N PRO A 59 -10.74 -7.54 3.05
CA PRO A 59 -10.04 -6.35 2.54
C PRO A 59 -10.71 -5.03 2.94
N GLU A 60 -12.02 -4.99 2.90
CA GLU A 60 -12.80 -3.79 3.27
C GLU A 60 -12.68 -3.36 4.74
N VAL A 61 -12.25 -4.26 5.63
CA VAL A 61 -11.98 -3.96 7.04
C VAL A 61 -10.51 -3.56 7.24
N LEU A 62 -9.60 -4.12 6.46
CA LEU A 62 -8.17 -3.82 6.56
C LEU A 62 -7.87 -2.36 6.22
N ILE A 63 -8.62 -1.76 5.30
CA ILE A 63 -8.41 -0.37 4.88
C ILE A 63 -8.59 0.65 6.02
N GLU A 64 -9.41 0.34 7.03
CA GLU A 64 -9.62 1.21 8.20
C GLU A 64 -8.36 1.35 9.07
N ARG A 65 -7.46 0.36 8.99
CA ARG A 65 -6.20 0.33 9.73
C ARG A 65 -4.98 0.65 8.88
N ALA A 66 -5.21 0.85 7.60
CA ALA A 66 -4.19 1.04 6.59
C ALA A 66 -3.85 2.51 6.38
N ILE A 67 -2.68 2.75 5.82
CA ILE A 67 -2.46 3.91 4.96
C ILE A 67 -2.68 3.47 3.52
N TRP A 68 -3.27 4.34 2.71
CA TRP A 68 -3.48 4.06 1.30
C TRP A 68 -3.41 5.33 0.46
N ARG A 69 -2.99 5.17 -0.78
CA ARG A 69 -2.91 6.23 -1.78
C ARG A 69 -3.32 5.69 -3.13
N THR A 70 -3.97 6.51 -3.94
CA THR A 70 -4.33 6.13 -5.29
C THR A 70 -4.23 7.29 -6.27
N SER A 71 -3.98 6.95 -7.53
CA SER A 71 -4.13 7.82 -8.70
C SER A 71 -5.27 7.37 -9.63
N TYR A 72 -6.20 6.55 -9.12
CA TYR A 72 -7.40 6.17 -9.88
C TYR A 72 -8.32 7.36 -10.11
N PRO A 73 -9.12 7.37 -11.18
CA PRO A 73 -10.06 8.46 -11.49
C PRO A 73 -11.01 8.74 -10.32
N GLU A 74 -11.21 10.01 -9.99
CA GLU A 74 -12.04 10.43 -8.86
C GLU A 74 -13.53 10.05 -9.04
N ASP A 75 -14.03 10.15 -10.26
CA ASP A 75 -15.40 9.75 -10.61
C ASP A 75 -15.65 8.25 -10.41
N TYR A 76 -14.64 7.41 -10.68
CA TYR A 76 -14.68 6.00 -10.36
C TYR A 76 -14.70 5.75 -8.84
N LEU A 77 -13.82 6.41 -8.09
CA LEU A 77 -13.79 6.27 -6.62
C LEU A 77 -15.11 6.70 -5.98
N ASN A 78 -15.72 7.78 -6.47
CA ASN A 78 -17.00 8.29 -6.00
C ASN A 78 -18.20 7.39 -6.38
N ALA A 79 -18.07 6.58 -7.43
CA ALA A 79 -19.10 5.64 -7.86
C ALA A 79 -19.10 4.32 -7.07
N MET A 80 -18.05 4.06 -6.30
CA MET A 80 -17.94 2.81 -5.55
C MET A 80 -18.92 2.75 -4.36
N PRO A 81 -19.62 1.64 -4.16
CA PRO A 81 -20.38 1.40 -2.95
C PRO A 81 -19.43 1.01 -1.79
N GLY A 82 -19.20 1.93 -0.87
CA GLY A 82 -18.32 1.71 0.27
C GLY A 82 -16.88 2.17 0.02
N ASN A 83 -15.90 1.40 0.49
CA ASN A 83 -14.50 1.73 0.29
C ASN A 83 -13.92 1.03 -0.96
N PRO A 84 -12.71 1.43 -1.43
CA PRO A 84 -12.09 0.88 -2.65
C PRO A 84 -11.90 -0.64 -2.67
N LEU A 85 -11.86 -1.29 -1.53
CA LEU A 85 -11.68 -2.75 -1.43
C LEU A 85 -13.00 -3.53 -1.26
N THR A 86 -14.14 -2.84 -1.24
CA THR A 86 -15.44 -3.50 -1.09
C THR A 86 -15.75 -4.33 -2.34
N ASN A 87 -15.97 -5.64 -2.13
CA ASN A 87 -16.21 -6.62 -3.20
C ASN A 87 -15.07 -6.68 -4.26
N ASP A 88 -13.84 -6.39 -3.86
CA ASP A 88 -12.68 -6.51 -4.75
C ASP A 88 -12.18 -7.95 -4.78
N TYR A 89 -12.52 -8.67 -5.85
CA TYR A 89 -12.08 -10.05 -6.06
C TYR A 89 -10.55 -10.18 -6.07
N SER A 90 -9.85 -9.26 -6.73
CA SER A 90 -8.39 -9.32 -6.83
C SER A 90 -7.70 -9.13 -5.50
N ALA A 91 -8.21 -8.22 -4.66
CA ALA A 91 -7.70 -8.04 -3.30
C ALA A 91 -7.97 -9.29 -2.44
N ASN A 92 -9.16 -9.92 -2.56
CA ASN A 92 -9.47 -11.18 -1.90
C ASN A 92 -8.50 -12.28 -2.32
N HIS A 93 -8.29 -12.46 -3.63
CA HIS A 93 -7.37 -13.45 -4.17
C HIS A 93 -5.94 -13.27 -3.64
N VAL A 94 -5.42 -12.04 -3.68
CA VAL A 94 -4.09 -11.73 -3.14
C VAL A 94 -3.99 -12.07 -1.65
N LEU A 95 -5.00 -11.74 -0.84
CA LEU A 95 -4.99 -12.04 0.60
C LEU A 95 -5.05 -13.54 0.90
N GLU A 96 -5.76 -14.30 0.09
CA GLU A 96 -5.91 -15.75 0.27
C GLU A 96 -4.70 -16.55 -0.20
N THR A 97 -4.12 -16.16 -1.35
CA THR A 97 -3.08 -16.95 -2.02
C THR A 97 -1.66 -16.37 -1.87
N GLY A 98 -1.54 -15.06 -1.71
CA GLY A 98 -0.26 -14.36 -1.78
C GLY A 98 0.29 -14.24 -3.20
N GLU A 99 -0.51 -14.55 -4.21
CA GLU A 99 -0.12 -14.52 -5.62
C GLU A 99 -0.60 -13.23 -6.30
N VAL A 100 0.07 -12.86 -7.39
CA VAL A 100 -0.36 -11.75 -8.24
C VAL A 100 -1.69 -12.11 -8.89
N SER A 101 -2.67 -11.22 -8.77
CA SER A 101 -3.99 -11.37 -9.39
C SER A 101 -4.15 -10.45 -10.59
N ARG A 102 -4.62 -10.98 -11.72
CA ARG A 102 -5.03 -10.20 -12.90
C ARG A 102 -6.53 -9.94 -12.84
N TRP A 103 -6.96 -8.69 -13.06
CA TRP A 103 -8.36 -8.30 -12.89
C TRP A 103 -9.29 -8.92 -13.93
N HIS A 104 -8.77 -9.11 -15.14
CA HIS A 104 -9.48 -9.63 -16.31
C HIS A 104 -9.27 -11.13 -16.55
N ASP A 105 -8.84 -11.88 -15.54
CA ASP A 105 -8.63 -13.32 -15.68
C ASP A 105 -9.98 -14.05 -15.81
N PRO A 106 -10.29 -14.66 -16.97
CA PRO A 106 -11.56 -15.31 -17.22
C PRO A 106 -11.79 -16.55 -16.33
N GLU A 107 -10.73 -17.17 -15.79
CA GLU A 107 -10.85 -18.32 -14.89
C GLU A 107 -11.40 -17.92 -13.51
N SER A 108 -11.34 -16.65 -13.19
CA SER A 108 -11.83 -16.09 -11.92
C SER A 108 -13.35 -15.88 -11.91
N LEU A 109 -13.96 -15.56 -13.06
CA LEU A 109 -15.39 -15.21 -13.18
C LEU A 109 -16.37 -16.22 -12.58
N PRO A 110 -16.21 -17.54 -12.76
CA PRO A 110 -17.14 -18.53 -12.20
C PRO A 110 -17.15 -18.58 -10.67
N LYS A 111 -16.07 -18.16 -10.04
CA LYS A 111 -15.85 -18.23 -8.58
C LYS A 111 -16.35 -16.99 -7.83
N MET A 112 -16.72 -15.94 -8.55
CA MET A 112 -17.10 -14.64 -7.97
C MET A 112 -18.49 -14.66 -7.35
N THR A 113 -18.61 -13.96 -6.22
CA THR A 113 -19.87 -13.64 -5.58
C THR A 113 -20.70 -12.66 -6.42
N LYS A 114 -21.99 -12.47 -6.07
CA LYS A 114 -22.83 -11.47 -6.71
C LYS A 114 -22.28 -10.04 -6.54
N GLY A 115 -21.72 -9.73 -5.37
CA GLY A 115 -21.11 -8.42 -5.10
C GLY A 115 -19.89 -8.15 -5.96
N GLU A 116 -19.00 -9.13 -6.09
CA GLU A 116 -17.79 -9.03 -6.93
C GLU A 116 -18.14 -8.88 -8.42
N ARG A 117 -19.18 -9.57 -8.91
CA ARG A 117 -19.66 -9.38 -10.29
C ARG A 117 -20.21 -7.97 -10.53
N ALA A 118 -20.99 -7.43 -9.60
CA ALA A 118 -21.49 -6.06 -9.70
C ALA A 118 -20.33 -5.03 -9.66
N ARG A 119 -19.23 -5.35 -8.97
CA ARG A 119 -18.01 -4.53 -8.98
C ARG A 119 -17.35 -4.55 -10.36
N ILE A 120 -17.25 -5.70 -11.02
CA ILE A 120 -16.70 -5.81 -12.39
C ILE A 120 -17.50 -4.97 -13.39
N GLU A 121 -18.85 -4.98 -13.32
CA GLU A 121 -19.69 -4.15 -14.17
C GLU A 121 -19.39 -2.65 -13.98
N LEU A 122 -19.08 -2.23 -12.74
CA LEU A 122 -18.64 -0.88 -12.45
C LEU A 122 -17.25 -0.61 -13.05
N ASP A 123 -16.32 -1.55 -12.87
CA ASP A 123 -14.95 -1.45 -13.38
C ASP A 123 -14.94 -1.32 -14.92
N GLU A 124 -15.77 -2.07 -15.63
CA GLU A 124 -15.95 -1.97 -17.08
C GLU A 124 -16.43 -0.57 -17.50
N LYS A 125 -17.41 -0.02 -16.79
CA LYS A 125 -17.97 1.30 -17.08
C LYS A 125 -16.94 2.42 -16.99
N TYR A 126 -15.93 2.28 -16.14
CA TYR A 126 -14.90 3.29 -15.89
C TYR A 126 -13.54 2.95 -16.50
N ASN A 127 -13.46 1.96 -17.40
CA ASN A 127 -12.21 1.45 -17.97
C ASN A 127 -11.19 1.03 -16.90
N MET A 128 -11.68 0.33 -15.87
CA MET A 128 -10.88 -0.21 -14.77
C MET A 128 -10.76 -1.74 -14.81
N SER A 129 -11.12 -2.37 -15.95
CA SER A 129 -11.20 -3.83 -16.05
C SER A 129 -9.86 -4.51 -16.24
N ILE A 130 -8.85 -3.79 -16.75
CA ILE A 130 -7.54 -4.38 -17.07
C ILE A 130 -6.49 -3.85 -16.12
N GLY A 131 -5.90 -4.77 -15.39
CA GLY A 131 -4.92 -4.45 -14.37
C GLY A 131 -4.45 -5.70 -13.62
N ALA A 132 -3.63 -5.47 -12.59
CA ALA A 132 -3.14 -6.53 -11.70
C ALA A 132 -2.94 -6.03 -10.28
N CYS A 133 -3.12 -6.91 -9.31
CA CYS A 133 -2.77 -6.68 -7.91
C CYS A 133 -1.48 -7.43 -7.54
N PHE A 134 -0.55 -6.72 -6.93
CA PHE A 134 0.72 -7.26 -6.42
C PHE A 134 0.74 -7.22 -4.90
N PRO A 135 1.01 -8.35 -4.20
CA PRO A 135 1.14 -8.36 -2.75
C PRO A 135 2.43 -7.70 -2.27
N ILE A 136 2.37 -7.11 -1.08
CA ILE A 136 3.54 -6.72 -0.29
C ILE A 136 3.64 -7.62 0.93
N PHE A 137 4.84 -8.11 1.21
CA PHE A 137 5.09 -9.02 2.32
C PHE A 137 5.98 -8.39 3.38
N THR A 138 5.75 -8.77 4.63
CA THR A 138 6.73 -8.59 5.71
C THR A 138 7.94 -9.51 5.50
N SER A 139 9.02 -9.27 6.24
CA SER A 139 10.18 -10.18 6.29
C SER A 139 9.82 -11.62 6.72
N SER A 140 8.74 -11.77 7.48
CA SER A 140 8.18 -13.08 7.86
C SER A 140 7.20 -13.67 6.84
N ARG A 141 7.16 -13.12 5.62
CA ARG A 141 6.32 -13.55 4.49
C ARG A 141 4.81 -13.50 4.76
N ARG A 142 4.36 -12.58 5.60
CA ARG A 142 2.93 -12.30 5.80
C ARG A 142 2.55 -11.10 4.93
N ILE A 143 1.40 -11.16 4.29
CA ILE A 143 0.89 -10.05 3.48
C ILE A 143 0.60 -8.86 4.40
N CYS A 144 1.13 -7.70 4.07
CA CYS A 144 0.97 -6.46 4.83
C CYS A 144 0.51 -5.28 3.96
N GLY A 145 0.13 -5.54 2.73
CA GLY A 145 -0.33 -4.54 1.78
C GLY A 145 -0.29 -5.04 0.35
N GLY A 146 -0.41 -4.12 -0.57
CA GLY A 146 -0.34 -4.40 -2.00
C GLY A 146 -0.43 -3.18 -2.87
N PHE A 147 -0.22 -3.41 -4.16
CA PHE A 147 -0.42 -2.45 -5.22
C PHE A 147 -1.46 -2.98 -6.21
N GLY A 148 -2.46 -2.14 -6.55
CA GLY A 148 -3.30 -2.33 -7.71
C GLY A 148 -2.77 -1.47 -8.85
N LEU A 149 -2.47 -2.08 -9.99
CA LEU A 149 -1.91 -1.43 -11.18
C LEU A 149 -2.94 -1.50 -12.31
N ARG A 150 -3.47 -0.33 -12.72
CA ARG A 150 -4.41 -0.20 -13.84
C ARG A 150 -3.64 -0.05 -15.15
N SER A 151 -4.02 -0.82 -16.18
CA SER A 151 -3.44 -0.70 -17.52
C SER A 151 -3.73 0.67 -18.15
N LYS A 152 -2.72 1.21 -18.83
CA LYS A 152 -2.82 2.44 -19.64
C LYS A 152 -3.51 2.18 -20.98
N SER A 153 -3.13 1.12 -21.66
CA SER A 153 -3.65 0.78 -23.00
C SER A 153 -5.08 0.23 -22.96
N GLN A 154 -5.51 -0.31 -21.81
CA GLN A 154 -6.76 -1.10 -21.68
C GLN A 154 -6.85 -2.25 -22.69
N ASP A 155 -5.69 -2.77 -23.10
CA ASP A 155 -5.55 -3.97 -23.94
C ASP A 155 -4.96 -5.12 -23.12
N ALA A 156 -5.77 -6.15 -22.86
CA ALA A 156 -5.41 -7.31 -22.05
C ALA A 156 -4.16 -8.02 -22.58
N LEU A 157 -4.03 -8.18 -23.90
CA LEU A 157 -2.89 -8.89 -24.49
C LEU A 157 -1.58 -8.12 -24.30
N THR A 158 -1.62 -6.81 -24.44
CA THR A 158 -0.45 -5.95 -24.22
C THR A 158 -0.05 -5.94 -22.76
N PHE A 159 -1.00 -5.74 -21.85
CA PHE A 159 -0.76 -5.70 -20.41
C PHE A 159 -0.26 -7.05 -19.89
N ASP A 160 -0.92 -8.16 -20.25
CA ASP A 160 -0.53 -9.51 -19.83
C ASP A 160 0.88 -9.87 -20.26
N ARG A 161 1.28 -9.46 -21.47
CA ARG A 161 2.64 -9.69 -21.96
C ARG A 161 3.67 -9.03 -21.07
N VAL A 162 3.45 -7.78 -20.67
CA VAL A 162 4.33 -7.04 -19.75
C VAL A 162 4.36 -7.73 -18.37
N ILE A 163 3.19 -8.04 -17.81
CA ILE A 163 3.10 -8.67 -16.49
C ILE A 163 3.74 -10.06 -16.49
N GLN A 164 3.46 -10.92 -17.46
CA GLN A 164 4.04 -12.26 -17.51
C GLN A 164 5.55 -12.26 -17.69
N GLN A 165 6.07 -11.34 -18.49
CA GLN A 165 7.52 -11.26 -18.73
C GLN A 165 8.28 -10.63 -17.57
N HIS A 166 7.68 -9.72 -16.81
CA HIS A 166 8.37 -8.86 -15.85
C HIS A 166 7.77 -8.86 -14.44
N HIS A 167 6.89 -9.82 -14.10
CA HIS A 167 6.23 -9.84 -12.78
C HIS A 167 7.21 -9.85 -11.60
N ALA A 168 8.34 -10.54 -11.74
CA ALA A 168 9.35 -10.62 -10.68
C ALA A 168 10.10 -9.28 -10.50
N GLU A 169 10.43 -8.60 -11.60
CA GLU A 169 11.06 -7.29 -11.60
C GLU A 169 10.12 -6.23 -11.02
N ILE A 170 8.87 -6.20 -11.48
CA ILE A 170 7.82 -5.32 -10.97
C ILE A 170 7.60 -5.58 -9.48
N GLY A 171 7.44 -6.83 -9.07
CA GLY A 171 7.24 -7.18 -7.66
C GLY A 171 8.40 -6.73 -6.76
N ARG A 172 9.65 -6.90 -7.20
CA ARG A 172 10.83 -6.39 -6.46
C ARG A 172 10.85 -4.86 -6.37
N LEU A 173 10.57 -4.18 -7.49
CA LEU A 173 10.47 -2.72 -7.51
C LEU A 173 9.43 -2.22 -6.51
N LEU A 174 8.20 -2.77 -6.55
CA LEU A 174 7.10 -2.37 -5.68
C LEU A 174 7.39 -2.64 -4.20
N SER A 175 7.98 -3.80 -3.87
CA SER A 175 8.36 -4.13 -2.50
C SER A 175 9.42 -3.18 -1.95
N THR A 176 10.46 -2.88 -2.73
CA THR A 176 11.51 -1.93 -2.31
C THR A 176 10.99 -0.49 -2.28
N PHE A 177 10.06 -0.16 -3.19
CA PHE A 177 9.39 1.14 -3.16
C PHE A 177 8.59 1.31 -1.86
N ASP A 178 7.81 0.32 -1.47
CA ASP A 178 7.07 0.33 -0.20
C ASP A 178 7.98 0.58 1.01
N GLU A 179 9.14 -0.09 1.07
CA GLU A 179 10.11 0.11 2.15
C GLU A 179 10.59 1.57 2.26
N LYS A 180 10.77 2.25 1.12
CA LYS A 180 11.21 3.65 1.08
C LYS A 180 10.05 4.65 1.22
N PHE A 181 8.87 4.32 0.73
CA PHE A 181 7.71 5.21 0.64
C PHE A 181 6.85 5.20 1.91
N ARG A 182 6.69 4.05 2.55
CA ARG A 182 5.76 3.84 3.67
C ARG A 182 5.97 4.85 4.80
N GLY A 183 7.22 5.03 5.26
CA GLY A 183 7.56 5.96 6.34
C GLY A 183 7.28 7.42 5.99
N PRO A 184 7.85 7.98 4.92
CA PRO A 184 7.54 9.34 4.45
C PRO A 184 6.03 9.58 4.29
N TYR A 185 5.32 8.66 3.63
CA TYR A 185 3.88 8.80 3.43
C TYR A 185 3.08 8.71 4.73
N ALA A 186 3.39 7.77 5.61
CA ALA A 186 2.73 7.65 6.91
C ALA A 186 2.91 8.93 7.78
N ARG A 187 4.07 9.59 7.70
CA ARG A 187 4.30 10.88 8.37
C ARG A 187 3.33 11.95 7.88
N THR A 188 3.04 12.01 6.59
CA THR A 188 2.06 12.98 6.05
C THR A 188 0.63 12.66 6.51
N GLN A 189 0.30 11.37 6.67
CA GLN A 189 -1.04 10.93 7.08
C GLN A 189 -1.29 11.15 8.58
N PHE A 190 -0.38 10.70 9.43
CA PHE A 190 -0.58 10.74 10.88
C PHE A 190 -0.22 12.08 11.52
N LYS A 191 0.67 12.87 10.90
CA LYS A 191 1.09 14.21 11.38
C LYS A 191 1.47 14.22 12.86
N LEU A 192 2.25 13.22 13.28
CA LEU A 192 2.74 13.14 14.64
C LEU A 192 3.65 14.33 14.94
N ALA A 193 3.44 14.97 16.10
CA ALA A 193 4.38 15.97 16.58
C ALA A 193 5.69 15.29 17.04
N PRO A 194 6.85 16.00 16.99
CA PRO A 194 8.13 15.40 17.37
C PRO A 194 8.15 14.73 18.74
N GLN A 195 7.47 15.31 19.73
CA GLN A 195 7.38 14.73 21.07
C GLN A 195 6.49 13.50 21.14
N GLU A 196 5.42 13.43 20.32
CA GLU A 196 4.58 12.25 20.20
C GLU A 196 5.35 11.08 19.59
N ALA A 197 6.11 11.34 18.51
CA ALA A 197 6.98 10.34 17.89
C ALA A 197 8.07 9.86 18.87
N ARG A 198 8.71 10.77 19.63
CA ARG A 198 9.69 10.39 20.66
C ARG A 198 9.09 9.50 21.74
N VAL A 199 7.89 9.82 22.24
CA VAL A 199 7.19 8.98 23.22
C VAL A 199 6.94 7.58 22.66
N LEU A 200 6.44 7.49 21.41
CA LEU A 200 6.24 6.19 20.75
C LEU A 200 7.56 5.42 20.58
N ALA A 201 8.66 6.09 20.21
CA ALA A 201 9.98 5.48 20.04
C ALA A 201 10.51 4.88 21.36
N TYR A 202 10.43 5.62 22.46
CA TYR A 202 10.85 5.12 23.76
C TYR A 202 10.02 3.92 24.23
N LEU A 203 8.70 3.98 24.00
CA LEU A 203 7.81 2.86 24.35
C LEU A 203 8.05 1.65 23.43
N ALA A 204 8.37 1.86 22.16
CA ALA A 204 8.78 0.80 21.24
C ALA A 204 10.06 0.10 21.70
N GLY A 205 10.98 0.87 22.33
CA GLY A 205 12.17 0.34 23.00
C GLY A 205 11.92 -0.31 24.36
N GLY A 206 10.65 -0.45 24.79
CA GLY A 206 10.28 -1.11 26.05
C GLY A 206 10.44 -0.23 27.30
N MET A 207 10.63 1.08 27.16
CA MET A 207 10.82 1.98 28.29
C MET A 207 9.52 2.22 29.05
N ALA A 208 9.53 2.08 30.38
CA ALA A 208 8.40 2.39 31.23
C ALA A 208 8.11 3.90 31.25
N VAL A 209 6.82 4.29 31.35
CA VAL A 209 6.36 5.68 31.28
C VAL A 209 7.07 6.59 32.31
N GLN A 210 7.31 6.12 33.52
CA GLN A 210 7.99 6.89 34.57
C GLN A 210 9.44 7.20 34.21
N ARG A 211 10.19 6.21 33.68
CA ARG A 211 11.56 6.39 33.23
C ARG A 211 11.61 7.32 32.00
N LEU A 212 10.70 7.12 31.07
CA LEU A 212 10.56 7.97 29.87
C LEU A 212 10.31 9.43 30.25
N ALA A 213 9.42 9.69 31.21
CA ALA A 213 9.16 11.04 31.73
C ALA A 213 10.44 11.69 32.27
N HIS A 214 11.21 10.95 33.05
CA HIS A 214 12.51 11.40 33.57
C HIS A 214 13.49 11.72 32.44
N GLU A 215 13.67 10.80 31.46
CA GLU A 215 14.60 10.97 30.34
C GLU A 215 14.23 12.16 29.42
N MET A 216 12.93 12.48 29.32
CA MET A 216 12.46 13.60 28.52
C MET A 216 12.38 14.92 29.33
N GLY A 217 12.64 14.92 30.62
CA GLY A 217 12.45 16.08 31.49
C GLY A 217 10.98 16.51 31.61
N LEU A 218 10.05 15.57 31.58
CA LEU A 218 8.61 15.80 31.59
C LEU A 218 7.95 15.15 32.81
N SER A 219 6.71 15.57 33.10
CA SER A 219 5.87 14.83 34.06
C SER A 219 5.27 13.57 33.42
N PRO A 220 5.00 12.49 34.19
CA PRO A 220 4.29 11.33 33.69
C PRO A 220 2.95 11.69 33.03
N LYS A 221 2.22 12.66 33.58
CA LYS A 221 0.96 13.18 33.04
C LYS A 221 1.14 13.81 31.64
N THR A 222 2.25 14.49 31.41
CA THR A 222 2.58 15.08 30.11
C THR A 222 2.87 13.97 29.08
N VAL A 223 3.60 12.93 29.48
CA VAL A 223 3.83 11.75 28.64
C VAL A 223 2.54 11.05 28.26
N GLU A 224 1.64 10.86 29.21
CA GLU A 224 0.30 10.28 28.95
C GLU A 224 -0.52 11.16 27.99
N ALA A 225 -0.42 12.49 28.09
CA ALA A 225 -1.07 13.40 27.16
C ALA A 225 -0.54 13.23 25.73
N TYR A 226 0.79 13.17 25.53
CA TYR A 226 1.38 12.88 24.22
C TYR A 226 0.97 11.50 23.68
N MET A 227 0.94 10.47 24.53
CA MET A 227 0.47 9.15 24.15
C MET A 227 -1.01 9.17 23.73
N SER A 228 -1.85 9.88 24.46
CA SER A 228 -3.28 10.02 24.12
C SER A 228 -3.46 10.73 22.78
N SER A 229 -2.68 11.78 22.51
CA SER A 229 -2.68 12.48 21.22
C SER A 229 -2.19 11.58 20.09
N ALA A 230 -1.09 10.87 20.27
CA ALA A 230 -0.56 9.92 19.30
C ALA A 230 -1.57 8.83 18.96
N ARG A 231 -2.27 8.25 19.94
CA ARG A 231 -3.35 7.28 19.71
C ARG A 231 -4.46 7.84 18.83
N LYS A 232 -4.90 9.06 19.08
CA LYS A 232 -5.94 9.72 18.27
C LYS A 232 -5.48 9.88 16.83
N LYS A 233 -4.26 10.38 16.62
CA LYS A 233 -3.69 10.62 15.28
C LYS A 233 -3.47 9.33 14.49
N THR A 234 -3.09 8.24 15.16
CA THR A 234 -2.89 6.94 14.53
C THR A 234 -4.16 6.08 14.53
N SER A 235 -5.32 6.63 14.93
CA SER A 235 -6.58 5.88 15.05
C SER A 235 -6.39 4.57 15.82
N SER A 236 -5.73 4.65 16.99
CA SER A 236 -5.41 3.49 17.83
C SER A 236 -6.23 3.48 19.11
N SER A 237 -6.81 2.34 19.44
CA SER A 237 -7.62 2.14 20.65
C SER A 237 -6.74 1.97 21.89
N THR A 238 -5.53 1.44 21.74
CA THR A 238 -4.57 1.18 22.84
C THR A 238 -3.20 1.78 22.55
N SER A 239 -2.40 1.98 23.60
CA SER A 239 -1.01 2.40 23.46
C SER A 239 -0.16 1.34 22.73
N ALA A 240 -0.43 0.06 22.97
CA ALA A 240 0.26 -1.02 22.27
C ALA A 240 -0.02 -1.00 20.76
N GLU A 241 -1.27 -0.74 20.37
CA GLU A 241 -1.62 -0.59 18.95
C GLU A 241 -0.93 0.63 18.32
N ALA A 242 -0.89 1.77 19.00
CA ALA A 242 -0.19 2.96 18.50
C ALA A 242 1.31 2.71 18.31
N VAL A 243 1.95 2.01 19.25
CA VAL A 243 3.37 1.61 19.14
C VAL A 243 3.57 0.63 17.96
N ALA A 244 2.73 -0.39 17.84
CA ALA A 244 2.81 -1.35 16.75
C ALA A 244 2.66 -0.67 15.38
N LYS A 245 1.71 0.26 15.23
CA LYS A 245 1.55 1.08 14.03
C LYS A 245 2.78 1.96 13.77
N ALA A 246 3.34 2.60 14.81
CA ALA A 246 4.51 3.45 14.66
C ALA A 246 5.73 2.67 14.16
N ILE A 247 5.95 1.46 14.66
CA ILE A 247 7.02 0.56 14.19
C ILE A 247 6.74 0.13 12.74
N PHE A 248 5.54 -0.37 12.47
CA PHE A 248 5.18 -0.88 11.14
C PHE A 248 5.29 0.18 10.05
N PHE A 249 4.86 1.41 10.34
CA PHE A 249 4.88 2.52 9.40
C PHE A 249 6.20 3.32 9.42
N ASN A 250 7.25 2.83 10.07
CA ASN A 250 8.55 3.52 10.14
C ASN A 250 8.43 4.99 10.62
N LEU A 251 7.58 5.23 11.62
CA LEU A 251 7.40 6.55 12.23
C LEU A 251 8.39 6.81 13.38
N VAL A 252 9.01 5.73 13.87
CA VAL A 252 9.94 5.72 15.01
C VAL A 252 11.06 4.74 14.75
#